data_98e1ea99aa7e2fda395b10fba896fcf2
#
_entry.id   98e1ea99aa7e2fda395b10fba896fcf2
#
_cell.length_a   1.000
_cell.length_b   1.000
_cell.length_c   1.000
_cell.angle_alpha   90.00
_cell.angle_beta   90.00
_cell.angle_gamma   90.00
#
_symmetry.space_group_name_H-M   'P 1'
#
loop_
_entity.id
_entity.type
_entity.pdbx_description
1 polymer ?
#
loop_
_entity_poly.entity_id
_entity_poly.type
_entity_poly.pdbx_seq_one_letter_code
_entity_poly.pdbx_strand_id
1 'polypeptide(L)'
;AQSAAASHRFMGINQEGQVALLQTQDTMPSPLPLAMVEPDMGSPLFALGNPLDLGLTVVPGTYNGVNQTSYHPRVHFTGSLNAGMSGGPTLSETGEVVGINVSTAGNQVSFLVPVKALHNLRAEHRARGQGVSDFTQRIGEQLKADQADKFSRLFALEWPTMSLGSAQVIAEIVPFAKCWGGSNSASEKAQFRSADRTCRSEDNIYLSGGFNTGVMEYQFFWLEADKLNPMQFYAYYERLFGDFAPGNKGSEEDLGEYRCDSQFLALAENRNSDSRKSKNVFCVRAYKDFPDLYDVLFLHGTVDASRAAFISHFTLAGVSQNNAKRFVQRFLGVAKWPS
;
A
#
# COMPACT_ATOMS: atom_id res chain seq x y z
N ALA A 1 -12.52 -35.37 16.55
CA ALA A 1 -12.69 -35.82 15.16
C ALA A 1 -11.44 -35.31 14.39
N GLN A 2 -10.57 -36.25 14.01
CA GLN A 2 -9.45 -35.95 13.12
C GLN A 2 -10.05 -35.55 11.79
N SER A 3 -9.89 -34.28 11.37
CA SER A 3 -10.16 -33.87 10.01
C SER A 3 -9.16 -34.60 9.10
N ALA A 4 -9.65 -35.56 8.32
CA ALA A 4 -8.86 -36.08 7.21
C ALA A 4 -8.37 -34.88 6.40
N ALA A 5 -7.06 -34.78 6.18
CA ALA A 5 -6.48 -33.75 5.33
C ALA A 5 -7.01 -33.96 3.91
N ALA A 6 -8.07 -33.25 3.55
CA ALA A 6 -8.63 -33.32 2.22
C ALA A 6 -7.54 -32.86 1.22
N SER A 7 -7.27 -33.66 0.20
CA SER A 7 -6.34 -33.27 -0.86
C SER A 7 -6.99 -32.17 -1.71
N HIS A 8 -6.56 -30.93 -1.49
CA HIS A 8 -7.05 -29.80 -2.25
C HIS A 8 -6.05 -29.45 -3.37
N ARG A 9 -6.58 -29.19 -4.55
CA ARG A 9 -5.80 -28.69 -5.67
C ARG A 9 -6.14 -27.22 -5.91
N PHE A 10 -5.13 -26.37 -5.95
CA PHE A 10 -5.31 -24.99 -6.36
C PHE A 10 -5.71 -24.91 -7.84
N MET A 11 -6.76 -24.18 -8.14
CA MET A 11 -7.31 -24.01 -9.49
C MET A 11 -7.18 -22.57 -10.00
N GLY A 12 -7.06 -21.61 -9.12
CA GLY A 12 -6.91 -20.21 -9.46
C GLY A 12 -6.63 -19.36 -8.24
N ILE A 13 -6.08 -18.18 -8.47
CA ILE A 13 -5.77 -17.20 -7.43
C ILE A 13 -6.04 -15.79 -7.96
N ASN A 14 -6.56 -14.91 -7.10
CA ASN A 14 -6.57 -13.48 -7.26
C ASN A 14 -5.78 -12.88 -6.10
N GLN A 15 -4.52 -12.54 -6.34
CA GLN A 15 -3.62 -12.05 -5.30
C GLN A 15 -4.01 -10.65 -4.80
N GLU A 16 -4.49 -9.80 -5.68
CA GLU A 16 -5.00 -8.46 -5.34
C GLU A 16 -6.22 -8.55 -4.42
N GLY A 17 -7.16 -9.45 -4.73
CA GLY A 17 -8.33 -9.76 -3.92
C GLY A 17 -8.04 -10.63 -2.71
N GLN A 18 -6.86 -11.26 -2.64
CA GLN A 18 -6.46 -12.19 -1.58
C GLN A 18 -7.42 -13.40 -1.47
N VAL A 19 -7.87 -13.93 -2.59
CA VAL A 19 -8.74 -15.10 -2.68
C VAL A 19 -8.15 -16.18 -3.57
N ALA A 20 -8.41 -17.43 -3.24
CA ALA A 20 -8.00 -18.59 -4.02
C ALA A 20 -9.18 -19.50 -4.32
N LEU A 21 -9.15 -20.14 -5.49
CA LEU A 21 -10.09 -21.20 -5.86
C LEU A 21 -9.41 -22.55 -5.66
N LEU A 22 -10.04 -23.39 -4.85
CA LEU A 22 -9.59 -24.75 -4.56
C LEU A 22 -10.57 -25.76 -5.14
N GLN A 23 -10.05 -26.88 -5.62
CA GLN A 23 -10.81 -28.06 -5.99
C GLN A 23 -10.58 -29.15 -4.95
N THR A 24 -11.64 -29.71 -4.40
CA THR A 24 -11.61 -30.90 -3.56
C THR A 24 -12.12 -32.12 -4.33
N GLN A 25 -11.68 -33.32 -3.95
CA GLN A 25 -12.22 -34.58 -4.44
C GLN A 25 -13.41 -35.05 -3.61
N ASP A 26 -13.61 -34.42 -2.45
CA ASP A 26 -14.71 -34.80 -1.55
C ASP A 26 -16.05 -34.32 -2.12
N THR A 27 -17.07 -35.16 -1.95
CA THR A 27 -18.45 -34.77 -2.24
C THR A 27 -18.91 -33.80 -1.18
N MET A 28 -18.98 -32.51 -1.53
CA MET A 28 -19.50 -31.49 -0.63
C MET A 28 -21.04 -31.56 -0.58
N PRO A 29 -21.65 -31.40 0.61
CA PRO A 29 -23.07 -31.13 0.68
C PRO A 29 -23.41 -29.83 -0.05
N SER A 30 -24.69 -29.50 -0.16
CA SER A 30 -25.16 -28.32 -0.93
C SER A 30 -24.25 -27.08 -0.77
N PRO A 31 -23.72 -26.54 -1.87
CA PRO A 31 -22.90 -25.37 -1.80
C PRO A 31 -23.70 -24.13 -1.39
N LEU A 32 -23.09 -23.21 -0.65
CA LEU A 32 -23.69 -21.92 -0.37
C LEU A 32 -23.81 -21.11 -1.67
N PRO A 33 -24.99 -20.52 -1.97
CA PRO A 33 -25.16 -19.67 -3.12
C PRO A 33 -24.35 -18.39 -2.96
N LEU A 34 -23.80 -17.87 -4.06
CA LEU A 34 -23.16 -16.55 -4.07
C LEU A 34 -24.21 -15.49 -4.36
N ALA A 35 -24.24 -14.41 -3.59
CA ALA A 35 -25.10 -13.27 -3.85
C ALA A 35 -24.80 -12.67 -5.24
N MET A 36 -25.83 -12.35 -6.00
CA MET A 36 -25.71 -11.76 -7.34
C MET A 36 -25.70 -10.23 -7.28
N VAL A 37 -26.23 -9.66 -6.19
CA VAL A 37 -26.35 -8.21 -5.95
C VAL A 37 -25.81 -7.91 -4.57
N GLU A 38 -25.17 -6.77 -4.44
CA GLU A 38 -24.73 -6.28 -3.13
C GLU A 38 -25.95 -5.92 -2.27
N PRO A 39 -25.93 -6.21 -0.95
CA PRO A 39 -26.99 -5.81 -0.04
C PRO A 39 -27.11 -4.28 0.08
N ASP A 40 -28.26 -3.81 0.52
CA ASP A 40 -28.44 -2.42 0.91
C ASP A 40 -27.62 -2.07 2.17
N MET A 41 -27.16 -0.85 2.29
CA MET A 41 -26.47 -0.38 3.50
C MET A 41 -27.35 -0.57 4.74
N GLY A 42 -26.75 -1.12 5.80
CA GLY A 42 -27.46 -1.44 7.04
C GLY A 42 -28.05 -2.84 7.06
N SER A 43 -28.03 -3.61 5.95
CA SER A 43 -28.51 -4.99 5.92
C SER A 43 -27.75 -5.87 6.90
N PRO A 44 -28.44 -6.76 7.64
CA PRO A 44 -27.80 -7.71 8.54
C PRO A 44 -26.94 -8.72 7.77
N LEU A 45 -25.77 -8.99 8.31
CA LEU A 45 -24.84 -9.99 7.78
C LEU A 45 -24.34 -10.90 8.91
N PHE A 46 -23.94 -12.12 8.56
CA PHE A 46 -23.48 -13.15 9.49
C PHE A 46 -22.15 -13.74 9.00
N ALA A 47 -21.06 -13.37 9.64
CA ALA A 47 -19.74 -13.92 9.34
C ALA A 47 -19.56 -15.28 10.04
N LEU A 48 -19.11 -16.27 9.29
CA LEU A 48 -18.81 -17.61 9.80
C LEU A 48 -17.29 -17.82 9.88
N GLY A 49 -16.84 -18.54 10.91
CA GLY A 49 -15.44 -18.89 11.07
C GLY A 49 -15.17 -19.69 12.32
N ASN A 50 -13.89 -20.00 12.58
CA ASN A 50 -13.44 -20.70 13.78
C ASN A 50 -12.40 -19.82 14.53
N PRO A 51 -12.85 -18.77 15.25
CA PRO A 51 -11.93 -17.88 15.93
C PRO A 51 -11.19 -18.60 17.06
N LEU A 52 -9.86 -18.46 17.09
CA LEU A 52 -9.02 -19.00 18.17
C LEU A 52 -9.24 -20.49 18.46
N ASP A 53 -9.68 -21.25 17.48
CA ASP A 53 -10.01 -22.69 17.60
C ASP A 53 -11.16 -23.03 18.59
N LEU A 54 -12.08 -22.08 18.77
CA LEU A 54 -13.25 -22.25 19.65
C LEU A 54 -14.42 -23.02 18.99
N GLY A 55 -14.25 -23.46 17.76
CA GLY A 55 -15.28 -24.09 16.95
C GLY A 55 -16.05 -23.10 16.06
N LEU A 56 -17.03 -23.62 15.31
CA LEU A 56 -17.82 -22.82 14.40
C LEU A 56 -18.54 -21.69 15.17
N THR A 57 -18.22 -20.46 14.80
CA THR A 57 -18.78 -19.25 15.40
C THR A 57 -19.49 -18.42 14.33
N VAL A 58 -20.63 -17.85 14.69
CA VAL A 58 -21.40 -16.92 13.88
C VAL A 58 -21.28 -15.51 14.50
N VAL A 59 -20.80 -14.56 13.73
CA VAL A 59 -20.65 -13.16 14.19
C VAL A 59 -21.62 -12.28 13.41
N PRO A 60 -22.66 -11.71 14.06
CA PRO A 60 -23.58 -10.78 13.42
C PRO A 60 -22.93 -9.41 13.23
N GLY A 61 -23.38 -8.70 12.22
CA GLY A 61 -22.99 -7.31 11.93
C GLY A 61 -23.82 -6.76 10.79
N THR A 62 -23.42 -5.62 10.26
CA THR A 62 -24.12 -4.93 9.17
C THR A 62 -23.21 -4.69 7.96
N TYR A 63 -23.82 -4.68 6.78
CA TYR A 63 -23.21 -4.24 5.54
C TYR A 63 -23.12 -2.71 5.49
N ASN A 64 -21.92 -2.15 5.32
CA ASN A 64 -21.73 -0.69 5.25
C ASN A 64 -21.16 -0.25 3.90
N GLY A 65 -21.36 -1.02 2.86
CA GLY A 65 -20.88 -0.70 1.52
C GLY A 65 -19.40 -1.03 1.31
N VAL A 66 -18.93 -0.73 0.11
CA VAL A 66 -17.53 -0.89 -0.27
C VAL A 66 -16.74 0.33 0.21
N ASN A 67 -15.62 0.11 0.89
CA ASN A 67 -14.73 1.16 1.36
C ASN A 67 -14.16 1.95 0.17
N GLN A 68 -14.47 3.25 0.11
CA GLN A 68 -14.04 4.16 -0.96
C GLN A 68 -12.58 4.60 -0.82
N THR A 69 -11.96 4.38 0.34
CA THR A 69 -10.56 4.72 0.60
C THR A 69 -9.59 3.56 0.37
N SER A 70 -10.08 2.38 0.02
CA SER A 70 -9.25 1.25 -0.39
C SER A 70 -9.03 1.23 -1.89
N TYR A 71 -7.80 0.96 -2.32
CA TYR A 71 -7.53 0.74 -3.75
C TYR A 71 -8.16 -0.57 -4.23
N HIS A 72 -7.96 -1.66 -3.50
CA HIS A 72 -8.67 -2.92 -3.74
C HIS A 72 -10.01 -2.90 -3.01
N PRO A 73 -11.12 -3.21 -3.69
CA PRO A 73 -12.43 -3.18 -3.07
C PRO A 73 -12.52 -4.03 -1.80
N ARG A 74 -13.01 -3.45 -0.71
CA ARG A 74 -13.28 -4.11 0.57
C ARG A 74 -14.65 -3.70 1.06
N VAL A 75 -15.47 -4.65 1.44
CA VAL A 75 -16.75 -4.37 2.12
C VAL A 75 -16.45 -4.05 3.59
N HIS A 76 -16.97 -2.93 4.07
CA HIS A 76 -16.94 -2.62 5.50
C HIS A 76 -18.07 -3.39 6.21
N PHE A 77 -17.69 -4.18 7.19
CA PHE A 77 -18.55 -5.01 8.02
C PHE A 77 -18.37 -4.66 9.49
N THR A 78 -19.47 -4.44 10.24
CA THR A 78 -19.39 -4.05 11.66
C THR A 78 -19.22 -5.22 12.62
N GLY A 79 -19.35 -6.47 12.16
CA GLY A 79 -19.08 -7.63 13.01
C GLY A 79 -17.61 -7.75 13.37
N SER A 80 -17.31 -8.20 14.58
CA SER A 80 -15.91 -8.33 15.07
C SER A 80 -15.29 -9.63 14.55
N LEU A 81 -14.45 -9.52 13.52
CA LEU A 81 -13.65 -10.65 13.03
C LEU A 81 -12.41 -10.84 13.92
N ASN A 82 -12.02 -12.08 14.12
CA ASN A 82 -10.85 -12.48 14.89
C ASN A 82 -9.96 -13.45 14.09
N ALA A 83 -8.75 -13.67 14.56
CA ALA A 83 -7.83 -14.66 13.99
C ALA A 83 -8.53 -16.05 13.93
N GLY A 84 -8.39 -16.74 12.80
CA GLY A 84 -9.08 -18.00 12.52
C GLY A 84 -10.40 -17.85 11.73
N MET A 85 -10.92 -16.62 11.57
CA MET A 85 -12.13 -16.38 10.76
C MET A 85 -11.82 -16.02 9.30
N SER A 86 -10.58 -15.66 8.97
CA SER A 86 -10.16 -15.34 7.60
C SER A 86 -10.42 -16.52 6.65
N GLY A 87 -10.95 -16.22 5.45
CA GLY A 87 -11.35 -17.23 4.46
C GLY A 87 -12.75 -17.79 4.68
N GLY A 88 -13.38 -17.56 5.83
CA GLY A 88 -14.78 -17.93 6.09
C GLY A 88 -15.74 -17.01 5.33
N PRO A 89 -16.95 -17.50 4.98
CA PRO A 89 -17.96 -16.70 4.30
C PRO A 89 -18.67 -15.76 5.27
N THR A 90 -19.09 -14.60 4.74
CA THR A 90 -20.12 -13.77 5.37
C THR A 90 -21.40 -13.86 4.55
N LEU A 91 -22.50 -14.20 5.23
CA LEU A 91 -23.80 -14.51 4.63
C LEU A 91 -24.79 -13.37 4.83
N SER A 92 -25.72 -13.23 3.89
CA SER A 92 -26.96 -12.47 4.05
C SER A 92 -27.96 -13.24 4.93
N GLU A 93 -29.08 -12.61 5.27
CA GLU A 93 -30.21 -13.25 5.96
C GLU A 93 -30.82 -14.40 5.15
N THR A 94 -30.69 -14.38 3.83
CA THR A 94 -31.14 -15.45 2.93
C THR A 94 -30.13 -16.58 2.76
N GLY A 95 -28.97 -16.50 3.42
CA GLY A 95 -27.92 -17.51 3.38
C GLY A 95 -27.01 -17.44 2.15
N GLU A 96 -27.05 -16.35 1.40
CA GLU A 96 -26.16 -16.12 0.25
C GLU A 96 -24.84 -15.52 0.68
N VAL A 97 -23.74 -15.96 0.10
CA VAL A 97 -22.40 -15.41 0.38
C VAL A 97 -22.27 -14.01 -0.23
N VAL A 98 -22.11 -13.02 0.63
CA VAL A 98 -21.89 -11.60 0.27
C VAL A 98 -20.42 -11.29 0.15
N GLY A 99 -19.57 -11.99 0.88
CA GLY A 99 -18.12 -11.78 0.85
C GLY A 99 -17.37 -12.82 1.66
N ILE A 100 -16.04 -12.70 1.63
CA ILE A 100 -15.10 -13.56 2.38
C ILE A 100 -14.40 -12.72 3.44
N ASN A 101 -14.34 -13.21 4.66
CA ASN A 101 -13.67 -12.57 5.79
C ASN A 101 -12.17 -12.42 5.50
N VAL A 102 -11.60 -11.22 5.62
CA VAL A 102 -10.19 -11.01 5.31
C VAL A 102 -9.40 -10.32 6.42
N SER A 103 -9.92 -9.29 7.04
CA SER A 103 -9.16 -8.50 8.03
C SER A 103 -10.05 -7.73 8.99
N THR A 104 -9.44 -7.24 10.07
CA THR A 104 -10.06 -6.33 11.02
C THR A 104 -9.11 -5.17 11.31
N ALA A 105 -9.66 -3.98 11.54
CA ALA A 105 -8.94 -2.79 11.99
C ALA A 105 -9.30 -2.40 13.44
N GLY A 106 -9.97 -3.29 14.16
CA GLY A 106 -10.36 -3.08 15.55
C GLY A 106 -11.85 -3.27 15.79
N ASN A 107 -12.34 -2.72 16.88
CA ASN A 107 -13.71 -2.94 17.31
C ASN A 107 -14.73 -2.47 16.27
N GLN A 108 -15.57 -3.38 15.81
CA GLN A 108 -16.64 -3.13 14.82
C GLN A 108 -16.17 -2.58 13.46
N VAL A 109 -14.87 -2.71 13.14
CA VAL A 109 -14.31 -2.36 11.85
C VAL A 109 -13.62 -3.58 11.26
N SER A 110 -14.35 -4.30 10.43
CA SER A 110 -13.87 -5.48 9.74
C SER A 110 -14.08 -5.35 8.24
N PHE A 111 -13.31 -6.11 7.48
CA PHE A 111 -13.34 -6.05 6.02
C PHE A 111 -13.56 -7.43 5.42
N LEU A 112 -14.34 -7.43 4.32
CA LEU A 112 -14.60 -8.61 3.52
C LEU A 112 -14.09 -8.36 2.09
N VAL A 113 -13.63 -9.42 1.45
CA VAL A 113 -13.48 -9.43 -0.01
C VAL A 113 -14.88 -9.52 -0.61
N PRO A 114 -15.30 -8.60 -1.49
CA PRO A 114 -16.63 -8.61 -2.09
C PRO A 114 -16.87 -9.89 -2.90
N VAL A 115 -18.11 -10.39 -2.91
CA VAL A 115 -18.51 -11.58 -3.70
C VAL A 115 -18.20 -11.43 -5.20
N LYS A 116 -18.16 -10.21 -5.71
CA LYS A 116 -17.76 -9.90 -7.08
C LYS A 116 -16.38 -10.45 -7.43
N ALA A 117 -15.41 -10.42 -6.50
CA ALA A 117 -14.09 -11.01 -6.70
C ALA A 117 -14.17 -12.54 -6.92
N LEU A 118 -15.08 -13.21 -6.20
CA LEU A 118 -15.33 -14.65 -6.37
C LEU A 118 -15.96 -14.96 -7.73
N HIS A 119 -16.95 -14.15 -8.15
CA HIS A 119 -17.56 -14.29 -9.47
C HIS A 119 -16.52 -14.15 -10.57
N ASN A 120 -15.65 -13.13 -10.48
CA ASN A 120 -14.59 -12.90 -11.45
C ASN A 120 -13.60 -14.08 -11.50
N LEU A 121 -13.11 -14.55 -10.35
CA LEU A 121 -12.18 -15.68 -10.27
C LEU A 121 -12.77 -16.97 -10.83
N ARG A 122 -14.07 -17.23 -10.56
CA ARG A 122 -14.80 -18.39 -11.16
C ARG A 122 -14.96 -18.23 -12.66
N ALA A 123 -15.28 -17.05 -13.16
CA ALA A 123 -15.40 -16.77 -14.60
C ALA A 123 -14.07 -16.97 -15.32
N GLU A 124 -12.97 -16.45 -14.77
CA GLU A 124 -11.62 -16.65 -15.30
C GLU A 124 -11.23 -18.13 -15.33
N HIS A 125 -11.52 -18.86 -14.26
CA HIS A 125 -11.24 -20.31 -14.22
C HIS A 125 -12.01 -21.07 -15.29
N ARG A 126 -13.32 -20.78 -15.48
CA ARG A 126 -14.14 -21.39 -16.50
C ARG A 126 -13.67 -21.07 -17.91
N ALA A 127 -13.27 -19.79 -18.17
CA ALA A 127 -12.77 -19.36 -19.47
C ALA A 127 -11.45 -20.07 -19.83
N ARG A 128 -10.61 -20.36 -18.83
CA ARG A 128 -9.33 -21.09 -19.00
C ARG A 128 -9.52 -22.57 -19.28
N GLY A 129 -10.58 -23.16 -18.74
CA GLY A 129 -10.91 -24.59 -18.90
C GLY A 129 -10.01 -25.54 -18.11
N GLN A 130 -8.95 -25.05 -17.49
CA GLN A 130 -8.00 -25.84 -16.68
C GLN A 130 -7.47 -25.01 -15.50
N GLY A 131 -6.89 -25.69 -14.50
CA GLY A 131 -6.22 -25.02 -13.38
C GLY A 131 -4.95 -24.29 -13.82
N VAL A 132 -4.48 -23.42 -12.96
CA VAL A 132 -3.18 -22.73 -13.13
C VAL A 132 -2.06 -23.75 -12.90
N SER A 133 -1.14 -23.87 -13.84
CA SER A 133 0.03 -24.73 -13.75
C SER A 133 1.21 -24.04 -13.08
N ASP A 134 1.38 -22.75 -13.31
CA ASP A 134 2.42 -21.89 -12.71
C ASP A 134 1.78 -20.72 -11.99
N PHE A 135 1.71 -20.84 -10.67
CA PHE A 135 1.14 -19.78 -9.81
C PHE A 135 2.07 -18.58 -9.68
N THR A 136 3.37 -18.78 -9.68
CA THR A 136 4.35 -17.69 -9.61
C THR A 136 4.25 -16.79 -10.83
N GLN A 137 4.22 -17.38 -12.02
CA GLN A 137 3.98 -16.63 -13.26
C GLN A 137 2.64 -15.86 -13.19
N ARG A 138 1.56 -16.55 -12.78
CA ARG A 138 0.22 -15.93 -12.72
C ARG A 138 0.14 -14.79 -11.73
N ILE A 139 0.74 -14.93 -10.55
CA ILE A 139 0.85 -13.85 -9.56
C ILE A 139 1.63 -12.67 -10.15
N GLY A 140 2.76 -12.93 -10.79
CA GLY A 140 3.56 -11.89 -11.43
C GLY A 140 2.80 -11.11 -12.51
N GLU A 141 1.98 -11.78 -13.33
CA GLU A 141 1.10 -11.14 -14.31
C GLU A 141 0.06 -10.23 -13.64
N GLN A 142 -0.57 -10.71 -12.56
CA GLN A 142 -1.55 -9.91 -11.79
C GLN A 142 -0.88 -8.69 -11.16
N LEU A 143 0.27 -8.85 -10.50
CA LEU A 143 1.01 -7.73 -9.90
C LEU A 143 1.41 -6.66 -10.94
N LYS A 144 1.85 -7.11 -12.13
CA LYS A 144 2.17 -6.18 -13.24
C LYS A 144 0.94 -5.43 -13.74
N ALA A 145 -0.19 -6.10 -13.86
CA ALA A 145 -1.46 -5.48 -14.28
C ALA A 145 -1.96 -4.50 -13.22
N ASP A 146 -1.96 -4.88 -11.94
CA ASP A 146 -2.39 -4.04 -10.82
C ASP A 146 -1.58 -2.75 -10.73
N GLN A 147 -0.23 -2.85 -10.71
CA GLN A 147 0.59 -1.65 -10.66
C GLN A 147 0.43 -0.77 -11.90
N ALA A 148 0.22 -1.35 -13.09
CA ALA A 148 0.02 -0.59 -14.31
C ALA A 148 -1.29 0.21 -14.25
N ASP A 149 -2.38 -0.38 -13.78
CA ASP A 149 -3.67 0.30 -13.58
C ASP A 149 -3.57 1.38 -12.51
N LYS A 150 -2.99 1.06 -11.34
CA LYS A 150 -2.77 1.99 -10.23
C LYS A 150 -2.01 3.25 -10.67
N PHE A 151 -0.88 3.06 -11.34
CA PHE A 151 -0.07 4.19 -11.81
C PHE A 151 -0.70 4.93 -12.99
N SER A 152 -1.45 4.25 -13.86
CA SER A 152 -2.22 4.91 -14.92
C SER A 152 -3.24 5.89 -14.33
N ARG A 153 -4.01 5.46 -13.34
CA ARG A 153 -4.97 6.33 -12.63
C ARG A 153 -4.25 7.47 -11.92
N LEU A 154 -3.18 7.17 -11.19
CA LEU A 154 -2.39 8.16 -10.46
C LEU A 154 -1.85 9.28 -11.38
N PHE A 155 -1.36 8.91 -12.56
CA PHE A 155 -0.82 9.87 -13.53
C PHE A 155 -1.89 10.64 -14.30
N ALA A 156 -3.12 10.16 -14.34
CA ALA A 156 -4.24 10.88 -14.94
C ALA A 156 -4.76 12.03 -14.03
N LEU A 157 -4.48 11.98 -12.73
CA LEU A 157 -4.90 12.99 -11.77
C LEU A 157 -3.95 14.19 -11.76
N GLU A 158 -4.46 15.36 -11.41
CA GLU A 158 -3.62 16.45 -10.94
C GLU A 158 -3.10 16.15 -9.54
N TRP A 159 -1.86 16.52 -9.26
CA TRP A 159 -1.28 16.35 -7.94
C TRP A 159 -1.38 17.66 -7.18
N PRO A 160 -2.31 17.77 -6.23
CA PRO A 160 -2.49 19.00 -5.47
C PRO A 160 -1.26 19.26 -4.60
N THR A 161 -1.01 20.53 -4.33
CA THR A 161 0.08 20.98 -3.47
C THR A 161 -0.44 21.70 -2.24
N MET A 162 0.38 21.73 -1.20
CA MET A 162 0.17 22.50 0.01
C MET A 162 1.47 23.06 0.55
N SER A 163 1.38 24.08 1.39
CA SER A 163 2.56 24.65 2.06
C SER A 163 2.99 23.78 3.23
N LEU A 164 4.30 23.54 3.34
CA LEU A 164 4.96 22.92 4.48
C LEU A 164 6.15 23.79 4.90
N GLY A 165 5.96 24.63 5.91
CA GLY A 165 6.88 25.73 6.18
C GLY A 165 6.96 26.67 4.96
N SER A 166 8.17 26.91 4.45
CA SER A 166 8.40 27.70 3.24
C SER A 166 8.35 26.87 1.95
N ALA A 167 8.25 25.52 2.03
CA ALA A 167 8.19 24.65 0.88
C ALA A 167 6.76 24.44 0.35
N GLN A 168 6.64 24.11 -0.94
CA GLN A 168 5.42 23.59 -1.55
C GLN A 168 5.59 22.08 -1.74
N VAL A 169 4.71 21.29 -1.15
CA VAL A 169 4.77 19.83 -1.15
C VAL A 169 3.51 19.22 -1.74
N ILE A 170 3.62 18.00 -2.19
CA ILE A 170 2.48 17.23 -2.71
C ILE A 170 1.54 16.92 -1.54
N ALA A 171 0.26 17.24 -1.70
CA ALA A 171 -0.80 16.89 -0.78
C ALA A 171 -1.33 15.46 -1.05
N GLU A 172 -2.52 15.13 -0.56
CA GLU A 172 -3.15 13.84 -0.84
C GLU A 172 -3.55 13.75 -2.31
N ILE A 173 -2.93 12.82 -3.05
CA ILE A 173 -3.18 12.64 -4.49
C ILE A 173 -4.41 11.76 -4.72
N VAL A 174 -4.56 10.71 -3.90
CA VAL A 174 -5.58 9.68 -4.07
C VAL A 174 -6.16 9.27 -2.72
N PRO A 175 -7.45 8.92 -2.65
CA PRO A 175 -8.13 8.59 -1.38
C PRO A 175 -7.54 7.38 -0.65
N PHE A 176 -6.89 6.46 -1.38
CA PHE A 176 -6.26 5.27 -0.79
C PHE A 176 -4.84 5.50 -0.24
N ALA A 177 -4.29 6.71 -0.38
CA ALA A 177 -3.01 7.10 0.21
C ALA A 177 -3.26 8.22 1.23
N LYS A 178 -3.53 7.83 2.46
CA LYS A 178 -3.79 8.78 3.54
C LYS A 178 -2.55 9.52 3.96
N CYS A 179 -2.77 10.77 4.32
CA CYS A 179 -1.73 11.68 4.71
C CYS A 179 -1.91 12.15 6.15
N TRP A 180 -0.81 12.21 6.89
CA TRP A 180 -0.70 12.81 8.21
C TRP A 180 0.60 13.60 8.31
N GLY A 181 0.76 14.36 9.36
CA GLY A 181 1.98 15.13 9.59
C GLY A 181 1.97 15.80 10.94
N GLY A 182 3.09 16.38 11.29
CA GLY A 182 3.31 17.06 12.55
C GLY A 182 4.11 18.35 12.40
N SER A 183 4.16 19.12 13.47
CA SER A 183 5.09 20.25 13.60
C SER A 183 5.45 20.46 15.08
N ASN A 184 6.58 21.08 15.31
CA ASN A 184 7.00 21.50 16.63
C ASN A 184 6.69 22.97 16.92
N SER A 185 5.83 23.62 16.12
CA SER A 185 5.53 25.05 16.21
C SER A 185 4.96 25.48 17.57
N ALA A 186 4.32 24.58 18.32
CA ALA A 186 3.79 24.84 19.65
C ALA A 186 4.88 24.78 20.77
N SER A 187 6.11 24.39 20.47
CA SER A 187 7.16 24.25 21.46
C SER A 187 8.01 25.52 21.56
N GLU A 188 7.80 26.31 22.62
CA GLU A 188 8.60 27.52 22.91
C GLU A 188 10.09 27.19 23.17
N LYS A 189 10.42 25.98 23.59
CA LYS A 189 11.78 25.52 23.87
C LYS A 189 12.49 24.95 22.65
N ALA A 190 11.82 24.87 21.50
CA ALA A 190 12.43 24.31 20.32
C ALA A 190 13.67 25.11 19.86
N GLN A 191 14.73 24.37 19.54
CA GLN A 191 15.98 24.94 19.00
C GLN A 191 15.86 25.24 17.50
N PHE A 192 14.87 24.65 16.85
CA PHE A 192 14.55 24.78 15.45
C PHE A 192 13.05 24.60 15.23
N ARG A 193 12.55 25.09 14.13
CA ARG A 193 11.19 24.84 13.63
C ARG A 193 11.23 23.67 12.65
N SER A 194 10.28 22.76 12.76
CA SER A 194 10.16 21.65 11.82
C SER A 194 8.69 21.34 11.56
N ALA A 195 8.43 20.85 10.37
CA ALA A 195 7.17 20.27 10.00
C ALA A 195 7.42 19.08 9.06
N ASP A 196 6.61 18.06 9.22
CA ASP A 196 6.66 16.87 8.37
C ASP A 196 5.28 16.56 7.79
N ARG A 197 5.29 15.82 6.71
CA ARG A 197 4.13 15.24 6.11
C ARG A 197 4.48 13.88 5.50
N THR A 198 3.70 12.88 5.86
CA THR A 198 3.80 11.53 5.32
C THR A 198 2.48 11.16 4.68
N CYS A 199 2.53 10.58 3.49
CA CYS A 199 1.37 10.01 2.82
C CYS A 199 1.69 8.57 2.43
N ARG A 200 0.80 7.63 2.76
CA ARG A 200 1.03 6.20 2.52
C ARG A 200 -0.27 5.51 2.11
N SER A 201 -0.16 4.58 1.15
CA SER A 201 -1.26 3.68 0.82
C SER A 201 -1.54 2.75 2.01
N GLU A 202 -2.81 2.62 2.39
CA GLU A 202 -3.23 1.71 3.47
C GLU A 202 -3.24 0.25 3.01
N ASP A 203 -3.54 0.03 1.74
CA ASP A 203 -3.58 -1.30 1.15
C ASP A 203 -2.19 -1.76 0.73
N ASN A 204 -1.90 -3.02 1.01
CA ASN A 204 -0.78 -3.75 0.47
C ASN A 204 -1.25 -5.11 -0.06
N ILE A 205 -0.44 -5.73 -0.91
CA ILE A 205 -0.66 -7.08 -1.41
C ILE A 205 0.29 -8.01 -0.63
N TYR A 206 -0.29 -8.94 0.12
CA TYR A 206 0.44 -9.96 0.85
C TYR A 206 0.90 -11.07 -0.12
N LEU A 207 2.18 -11.36 -0.15
CA LEU A 207 2.77 -12.43 -0.98
C LEU A 207 3.24 -13.61 -0.14
N SER A 208 3.93 -13.36 0.97
CA SER A 208 4.38 -14.38 1.92
C SER A 208 4.51 -13.82 3.35
N GLY A 209 4.87 -14.66 4.33
CA GLY A 209 4.94 -14.28 5.76
C GLY A 209 5.84 -13.09 6.12
N GLY A 210 6.69 -12.66 5.22
CA GLY A 210 7.58 -11.50 5.41
C GLY A 210 7.59 -10.55 4.23
N PHE A 211 6.78 -10.81 3.20
CA PHE A 211 6.84 -10.08 1.94
C PHE A 211 5.48 -9.53 1.52
N ASN A 212 5.39 -8.20 1.50
CA ASN A 212 4.26 -7.46 0.98
C ASN A 212 4.72 -6.57 -0.18
N THR A 213 3.80 -6.20 -1.06
CA THR A 213 4.04 -5.30 -2.20
C THR A 213 2.87 -4.32 -2.39
N GLY A 214 2.94 -3.48 -3.41
CA GLY A 214 1.88 -2.52 -3.75
C GLY A 214 1.88 -1.25 -2.88
N VAL A 215 2.81 -1.10 -1.96
CA VAL A 215 2.94 0.10 -1.10
C VAL A 215 3.42 1.28 -1.93
N MET A 216 2.76 2.41 -1.74
CA MET A 216 3.21 3.73 -2.16
C MET A 216 3.29 4.63 -0.93
N GLU A 217 4.46 5.19 -0.68
CA GLU A 217 4.70 6.13 0.42
C GLU A 217 5.50 7.31 -0.09
N TYR A 218 5.13 8.53 0.32
CA TYR A 218 5.94 9.72 0.10
C TYR A 218 5.91 10.61 1.33
N GLN A 219 7.06 11.24 1.59
CA GLN A 219 7.30 12.00 2.81
C GLN A 219 8.02 13.29 2.48
N PHE A 220 7.71 14.33 3.25
CA PHE A 220 8.37 15.61 3.21
C PHE A 220 8.74 16.03 4.61
N PHE A 221 9.90 16.62 4.76
CA PHE A 221 10.37 17.19 6.01
C PHE A 221 10.98 18.56 5.76
N TRP A 222 10.48 19.55 6.45
CA TRP A 222 10.97 20.90 6.43
C TRP A 222 11.60 21.26 7.78
N LEU A 223 12.76 21.91 7.75
CA LEU A 223 13.53 22.30 8.91
C LEU A 223 14.05 23.72 8.75
N GLU A 224 13.88 24.55 9.77
CA GLU A 224 14.49 25.88 9.89
C GLU A 224 15.02 26.10 11.31
N ALA A 225 16.28 26.48 11.41
CA ALA A 225 17.00 26.49 12.67
C ALA A 225 17.72 27.82 12.93
N ASP A 226 17.01 28.75 13.56
CA ASP A 226 17.56 30.07 13.90
C ASP A 226 18.52 30.03 15.11
N LYS A 227 18.35 29.06 16.03
CA LYS A 227 19.09 28.96 17.28
C LYS A 227 20.29 28.00 17.22
N LEU A 228 20.45 27.24 16.14
CA LEU A 228 21.59 26.34 15.95
C LEU A 228 22.73 27.04 15.21
N ASN A 229 23.95 26.76 15.61
CA ASN A 229 25.08 27.12 14.77
C ASN A 229 25.19 26.16 13.55
N PRO A 230 25.94 26.51 12.50
CA PRO A 230 26.00 25.68 11.28
C PRO A 230 26.45 24.24 11.52
N MET A 231 27.40 23.99 12.44
CA MET A 231 27.87 22.63 12.74
C MET A 231 26.77 21.79 13.40
N GLN A 232 26.05 22.36 14.37
CA GLN A 232 24.91 21.70 15.02
C GLN A 232 23.80 21.41 14.03
N PHE A 233 23.51 22.36 13.14
CA PHE A 233 22.53 22.21 12.08
C PHE A 233 22.88 21.05 11.14
N TYR A 234 24.10 21.02 10.61
CA TYR A 234 24.54 19.97 9.69
C TYR A 234 24.59 18.59 10.36
N ALA A 235 25.05 18.50 11.60
CA ALA A 235 25.06 17.24 12.33
C ALA A 235 23.65 16.69 12.57
N TYR A 236 22.67 17.54 12.88
CA TYR A 236 21.27 17.16 13.00
C TYR A 236 20.68 16.76 11.65
N TYR A 237 20.94 17.53 10.61
CA TYR A 237 20.41 17.30 9.28
C TYR A 237 20.97 16.02 8.64
N GLU A 238 22.26 15.76 8.79
CA GLU A 238 22.90 14.53 8.32
C GLU A 238 22.27 13.29 8.98
N ARG A 239 22.07 13.34 10.29
CA ARG A 239 21.40 12.26 11.01
C ARG A 239 19.96 12.05 10.49
N LEU A 240 19.20 13.13 10.38
CA LEU A 240 17.83 13.07 9.87
C LEU A 240 17.77 12.49 8.44
N PHE A 241 18.69 12.92 7.56
CA PHE A 241 18.79 12.40 6.21
C PHE A 241 19.17 10.91 6.17
N GLY A 242 19.99 10.46 7.10
CA GLY A 242 20.41 9.06 7.24
C GLY A 242 19.35 8.14 7.84
N ASP A 243 18.36 8.68 8.55
CA ASP A 243 17.31 7.91 9.21
C ASP A 243 16.18 7.46 8.22
N PHE A 244 16.17 7.99 6.99
CA PHE A 244 15.19 7.56 6.00
C PHE A 244 15.46 6.15 5.51
N ALA A 245 14.48 5.29 5.65
CA ALA A 245 14.52 3.88 5.26
C ALA A 245 13.36 3.54 4.30
N PRO A 246 13.51 2.48 3.49
CA PRO A 246 12.42 2.02 2.63
C PRO A 246 11.17 1.66 3.44
N GLY A 247 10.01 2.14 3.01
CA GLY A 247 8.72 1.82 3.61
C GLY A 247 8.22 0.39 3.37
N ASN A 248 8.95 -0.43 2.59
CA ASN A 248 8.61 -1.82 2.30
C ASN A 248 9.62 -2.80 2.88
N LYS A 249 9.12 -3.94 3.37
CA LYS A 249 9.93 -5.04 3.92
C LYS A 249 9.81 -6.27 3.03
N GLY A 250 10.83 -7.09 3.02
CA GLY A 250 10.86 -8.38 2.35
C GLY A 250 12.14 -9.11 2.73
N SER A 251 12.12 -10.44 2.62
CA SER A 251 13.27 -11.29 2.94
C SER A 251 14.31 -11.27 1.82
N GLU A 252 15.51 -11.71 2.14
CA GLU A 252 16.56 -11.94 1.13
C GLU A 252 16.20 -13.09 0.16
N GLU A 253 15.26 -13.95 0.51
CA GLU A 253 14.75 -14.99 -0.38
C GLU A 253 13.90 -14.39 -1.50
N ASP A 254 13.08 -13.38 -1.18
CA ASP A 254 12.12 -12.75 -2.09
C ASP A 254 12.75 -11.62 -2.92
N LEU A 255 13.66 -10.86 -2.31
CA LEU A 255 14.17 -9.60 -2.84
C LEU A 255 15.69 -9.61 -3.00
N GLY A 256 16.17 -8.94 -4.04
CA GLY A 256 17.59 -8.61 -4.19
C GLY A 256 18.01 -7.49 -3.21
N GLU A 257 19.32 -7.26 -3.14
CA GLU A 257 19.87 -6.11 -2.40
C GLU A 257 19.57 -4.80 -3.11
N TYR A 258 19.46 -3.73 -2.31
CA TYR A 258 19.35 -2.38 -2.87
C TYR A 258 20.64 -1.98 -3.56
N ARG A 259 20.51 -1.53 -4.80
CA ARG A 259 21.57 -0.84 -5.54
C ARG A 259 21.22 0.64 -5.58
N CYS A 260 22.10 1.45 -5.01
CA CYS A 260 21.89 2.89 -4.87
C CYS A 260 22.88 3.67 -5.72
N ASP A 261 22.40 4.72 -6.35
CA ASP A 261 23.21 5.78 -6.97
C ASP A 261 22.92 7.10 -6.26
N SER A 262 23.94 7.93 -6.09
CA SER A 262 23.79 9.24 -5.46
C SER A 262 24.45 10.33 -6.29
N GLN A 263 23.73 11.44 -6.48
CA GLN A 263 24.18 12.55 -7.29
C GLN A 263 23.86 13.89 -6.62
N PHE A 264 24.77 14.84 -6.78
CA PHE A 264 24.49 16.25 -6.48
C PHE A 264 23.97 16.94 -7.73
N LEU A 265 22.80 17.54 -7.62
CA LEU A 265 22.17 18.27 -8.70
C LEU A 265 22.06 19.76 -8.33
N ALA A 266 22.33 20.63 -9.28
CA ALA A 266 22.01 22.03 -9.19
C ALA A 266 20.68 22.27 -9.91
N LEU A 267 19.63 22.62 -9.15
CA LEU A 267 18.33 22.98 -9.71
C LEU A 267 18.36 24.45 -10.11
N ALA A 268 18.55 24.73 -11.39
CA ALA A 268 18.46 26.09 -11.91
C ALA A 268 16.99 26.42 -12.21
N GLU A 269 16.35 27.26 -11.41
CA GLU A 269 15.00 27.76 -11.69
C GLU A 269 14.96 28.87 -12.76
N ASN A 270 16.06 29.62 -12.95
CA ASN A 270 16.23 30.63 -14.03
C ASN A 270 17.72 30.93 -14.22
N ARG A 271 18.10 31.43 -15.41
CA ARG A 271 19.47 31.79 -15.76
C ARG A 271 20.14 32.85 -14.84
N ASN A 272 19.40 33.49 -13.94
CA ASN A 272 19.84 34.56 -13.05
C ASN A 272 19.63 34.30 -11.56
N SER A 273 19.17 33.08 -11.13
CA SER A 273 19.05 32.75 -9.72
C SER A 273 20.18 31.82 -9.28
N ASP A 274 20.67 31.97 -8.05
CA ASP A 274 21.58 31.04 -7.42
C ASP A 274 20.95 29.62 -7.49
N SER A 275 21.60 28.72 -8.22
CA SER A 275 21.13 27.37 -8.41
C SER A 275 21.24 26.61 -7.08
N ARG A 276 20.12 26.29 -6.46
CA ARG A 276 20.13 25.49 -5.23
C ARG A 276 20.68 24.09 -5.49
N LYS A 277 21.54 23.65 -4.58
CA LYS A 277 22.16 22.32 -4.67
C LYS A 277 21.38 21.34 -3.82
N SER A 278 21.23 20.13 -4.33
CA SER A 278 20.60 19.03 -3.64
C SER A 278 21.41 17.74 -3.78
N LYS A 279 21.38 16.91 -2.75
CA LYS A 279 21.83 15.52 -2.81
C LYS A 279 20.62 14.67 -3.12
N ASN A 280 20.74 13.82 -4.13
CA ASN A 280 19.70 12.87 -4.54
C ASN A 280 20.25 11.46 -4.43
N VAL A 281 19.49 10.57 -3.80
CA VAL A 281 19.81 9.15 -3.69
C VAL A 281 18.66 8.37 -4.31
N PHE A 282 18.96 7.49 -5.25
CA PHE A 282 18.00 6.62 -5.90
C PHE A 282 18.43 5.18 -5.72
N CYS A 283 17.61 4.40 -5.03
CA CYS A 283 17.89 3.00 -4.74
C CYS A 283 16.82 2.10 -5.36
N VAL A 284 17.25 0.98 -5.92
CA VAL A 284 16.37 -0.02 -6.56
C VAL A 284 16.78 -1.40 -6.12
N ARG A 285 15.80 -2.27 -5.83
CA ARG A 285 16.00 -3.71 -5.68
C ARG A 285 14.95 -4.48 -6.50
N ALA A 286 15.38 -5.58 -7.11
CA ALA A 286 14.52 -6.41 -7.94
C ALA A 286 13.81 -7.49 -7.12
N TYR A 287 12.63 -7.89 -7.55
CA TYR A 287 11.93 -9.07 -7.08
C TYR A 287 12.53 -10.32 -7.76
N LYS A 288 12.83 -11.36 -6.97
CA LYS A 288 13.49 -12.56 -7.51
C LYS A 288 12.53 -13.42 -8.34
N ASP A 289 11.32 -13.62 -7.84
CA ASP A 289 10.31 -14.46 -8.50
C ASP A 289 9.40 -13.70 -9.46
N PHE A 290 9.41 -12.36 -9.41
CA PHE A 290 8.56 -11.51 -10.23
C PHE A 290 9.39 -10.54 -11.07
N PRO A 291 9.96 -10.99 -12.21
CA PRO A 291 10.81 -10.17 -13.06
C PRO A 291 10.05 -8.90 -13.53
N ASP A 292 10.81 -7.82 -13.75
CA ASP A 292 10.34 -6.47 -14.11
C ASP A 292 9.54 -5.73 -13.02
N LEU A 293 9.49 -6.27 -11.79
CA LEU A 293 9.00 -5.58 -10.62
C LEU A 293 10.14 -5.23 -9.66
N TYR A 294 10.05 -4.03 -9.10
CA TYR A 294 11.10 -3.44 -8.28
C TYR A 294 10.52 -2.71 -7.08
N ASP A 295 11.27 -2.73 -5.98
CA ASP A 295 11.13 -1.69 -4.96
C ASP A 295 12.07 -0.55 -5.29
N VAL A 296 11.56 0.67 -5.17
CA VAL A 296 12.29 1.90 -5.46
C VAL A 296 12.20 2.83 -4.26
N LEU A 297 13.35 3.32 -3.82
CA LEU A 297 13.46 4.40 -2.85
C LEU A 297 14.12 5.61 -3.52
N PHE A 298 13.56 6.77 -3.32
CA PHE A 298 14.16 8.04 -3.69
C PHE A 298 14.25 8.95 -2.48
N LEU A 299 15.39 9.58 -2.29
CA LEU A 299 15.63 10.54 -1.24
C LEU A 299 16.32 11.77 -1.82
N HIS A 300 15.75 12.93 -1.59
CA HIS A 300 16.26 14.22 -1.98
C HIS A 300 16.43 15.11 -0.76
N GLY A 301 17.54 15.83 -0.67
CA GLY A 301 17.75 16.84 0.36
C GLY A 301 18.56 18.02 -0.12
N THR A 302 18.20 19.23 0.29
CA THR A 302 18.93 20.46 0.03
C THR A 302 20.26 20.50 0.77
N VAL A 303 21.34 21.03 0.17
CA VAL A 303 22.70 20.98 0.78
C VAL A 303 23.42 22.32 0.80
N ASP A 304 22.78 23.41 0.43
CA ASP A 304 23.39 24.72 0.23
C ASP A 304 22.98 25.80 1.25
N ALA A 305 22.20 25.39 2.27
CA ALA A 305 21.78 26.29 3.34
C ALA A 305 22.18 25.78 4.71
N SER A 306 22.68 26.67 5.57
CA SER A 306 23.19 26.33 6.91
C SER A 306 22.16 26.47 8.03
N ARG A 307 20.94 26.91 7.71
CA ARG A 307 19.86 27.15 8.71
C ARG A 307 18.50 26.64 8.26
N ALA A 308 18.37 26.21 7.01
CA ALA A 308 17.13 25.66 6.48
C ALA A 308 17.42 24.43 5.63
N ALA A 309 16.57 23.44 5.71
CA ALA A 309 16.65 22.23 4.90
C ALA A 309 15.27 21.72 4.52
N PHE A 310 15.24 21.05 3.40
CA PHE A 310 14.08 20.34 2.92
C PHE A 310 14.48 18.95 2.46
N ILE A 311 13.77 17.94 2.95
CA ILE A 311 13.92 16.56 2.52
C ILE A 311 12.62 16.12 1.87
N SER A 312 12.73 15.43 0.75
CA SER A 312 11.61 14.68 0.16
C SER A 312 12.03 13.26 -0.12
N HIS A 313 11.14 12.33 0.19
CA HIS A 313 11.35 10.90 0.08
C HIS A 313 10.14 10.24 -0.54
N PHE A 314 10.35 9.15 -1.28
CA PHE A 314 9.29 8.20 -1.55
C PHE A 314 9.81 6.77 -1.60
N THR A 315 8.91 5.83 -1.28
CA THR A 315 9.07 4.39 -1.51
C THR A 315 7.93 3.91 -2.39
N LEU A 316 8.27 3.18 -3.45
CA LEU A 316 7.31 2.46 -4.30
C LEU A 316 7.67 0.98 -4.26
N ALA A 317 6.71 0.12 -3.91
CA ALA A 317 6.91 -1.33 -3.87
C ALA A 317 6.18 -2.04 -5.01
N GLY A 318 6.89 -2.92 -5.72
CA GLY A 318 6.35 -3.71 -6.82
C GLY A 318 6.04 -2.89 -8.07
N VAL A 319 6.85 -1.90 -8.37
CA VAL A 319 6.64 -0.99 -9.50
C VAL A 319 7.50 -1.39 -10.70
N SER A 320 6.98 -1.19 -11.93
CA SER A 320 7.78 -1.32 -13.14
C SER A 320 8.78 -0.17 -13.29
N GLN A 321 9.90 -0.42 -13.98
CA GLN A 321 10.92 0.59 -14.24
C GLN A 321 10.34 1.86 -14.90
N ASN A 322 9.40 1.70 -15.84
CA ASN A 322 8.79 2.83 -16.54
C ASN A 322 7.95 3.69 -15.59
N ASN A 323 7.12 3.08 -14.77
CA ASN A 323 6.28 3.80 -13.80
C ASN A 323 7.12 4.46 -12.71
N ALA A 324 8.19 3.82 -12.25
CA ALA A 324 9.13 4.41 -11.30
C ALA A 324 9.76 5.70 -11.88
N LYS A 325 10.27 5.65 -13.11
CA LYS A 325 10.86 6.82 -13.78
C LYS A 325 9.86 7.97 -13.94
N ARG A 326 8.64 7.67 -14.39
CA ARG A 326 7.57 8.67 -14.53
C ARG A 326 7.20 9.29 -13.17
N PHE A 327 7.15 8.47 -12.12
CA PHE A 327 6.85 8.97 -10.77
C PHE A 327 7.94 9.93 -10.28
N VAL A 328 9.22 9.57 -10.39
CA VAL A 328 10.35 10.46 -10.04
C VAL A 328 10.23 11.80 -10.75
N GLN A 329 10.04 11.79 -12.07
CA GLN A 329 9.96 13.00 -12.88
C GLN A 329 8.83 13.93 -12.41
N ARG A 330 7.65 13.35 -12.16
CA ARG A 330 6.50 14.12 -11.69
C ARG A 330 6.66 14.60 -10.25
N PHE A 331 7.19 13.75 -9.37
CA PHE A 331 7.44 14.08 -7.97
C PHE A 331 8.38 15.29 -7.82
N LEU A 332 9.49 15.29 -8.56
CA LEU A 332 10.45 16.41 -8.58
C LEU A 332 9.89 17.67 -9.25
N GLY A 333 8.98 17.51 -10.20
CA GLY A 333 8.35 18.65 -10.90
C GLY A 333 7.32 19.39 -10.05
N VAL A 334 6.73 18.71 -9.05
CA VAL A 334 5.64 19.26 -8.22
C VAL A 334 6.15 19.78 -6.88
N ALA A 335 7.03 19.03 -6.20
CA ALA A 335 7.61 19.47 -4.93
C ALA A 335 8.64 20.57 -5.15
N LYS A 336 8.41 21.75 -4.58
CA LYS A 336 9.28 22.91 -4.75
C LYS A 336 9.72 23.47 -3.41
N TRP A 337 11.01 23.74 -3.32
CA TRP A 337 11.58 24.57 -2.28
C TRP A 337 11.68 26.01 -2.81
N PRO A 338 11.13 27.02 -2.14
CA PRO A 338 11.23 28.40 -2.60
C PRO A 338 12.68 28.87 -2.59
N SER A 339 13.02 29.66 -3.59
CA SER A 339 14.29 30.38 -3.74
C SER A 339 14.51 31.42 -2.64
#